data_c20fa9e50467c9943f8348b9ecd6f633
#
_entry.id   c20fa9e50467c9943f8348b9ecd6f633
#
_cell.length_a   1.000
_cell.length_b   1.000
_cell.length_c   1.000
_cell.angle_alpha   90.00
_cell.angle_beta   90.00
_cell.angle_gamma   90.00
#
_symmetry.space_group_name_H-M   'P 1'
#
loop_
_entity.id
_entity.type
_entity.pdbx_description
1 polymer ?
#
loop_
_entity_poly.entity_id
_entity_poly.type
_entity_poly.pdbx_seq_one_letter_code
_entity_poly.pdbx_strand_id
1 'polypeptide(L)'
;MAAILEVSGLKKTYKNFELKNVSFSIHEDCITGFIGVNGAGKTTTINALLNLVHRDGGIIKFRGKDISTDEKAFKDKIGVVFDSGCFYDELTIKDMTALLAPAYSEWDNHTYKQYLERFSLQQEQTIGTLSKGMKMKYALALALSHNAELLIMDEPTSGLDPLMREQFINILKSYIEPGGRAVFYSTHNTTDLDKSADMLIMINAGKILFEEEKDFLLEKFRVVKGDVKYLSPDIKSLMLHFEKSKYGFTGISDNASKIKSLYPDVLLERASIEDIMLAYVKEGE
;
A
#
# COMPACT_ATOMS: atom_id res chain seq x y z
N MET A 1 15.54 10.85 2.80
CA MET A 1 15.59 9.53 2.11
C MET A 1 15.61 9.78 0.60
N ALA A 2 16.32 8.95 -0.19
CA ALA A 2 16.30 9.09 -1.64
C ALA A 2 15.01 8.50 -2.20
N ALA A 3 14.41 9.14 -3.22
CA ALA A 3 13.24 8.60 -3.88
C ALA A 3 13.68 7.54 -4.91
N ILE A 4 13.13 6.31 -4.81
CA ILE A 4 13.33 5.25 -5.80
C ILE A 4 12.32 5.38 -6.95
N LEU A 5 11.09 5.81 -6.65
CA LEU A 5 10.04 6.08 -7.64
C LEU A 5 9.40 7.44 -7.34
N GLU A 6 9.23 8.26 -8.37
CA GLU A 6 8.55 9.55 -8.29
C GLU A 6 7.40 9.58 -9.29
N VAL A 7 6.22 9.93 -8.82
CA VAL A 7 4.99 10.08 -9.62
C VAL A 7 4.60 11.55 -9.61
N SER A 8 4.47 12.16 -10.77
CA SER A 8 4.14 13.58 -10.91
C SER A 8 2.96 13.76 -11.85
N GLY A 9 1.86 14.25 -11.31
CA GLY A 9 0.70 14.65 -12.09
C GLY A 9 0.00 13.53 -12.85
N LEU A 10 0.02 12.30 -12.33
CA LEU A 10 -0.59 11.13 -12.97
C LEU A 10 -2.10 11.35 -13.17
N LYS A 11 -2.55 11.14 -14.40
CA LYS A 11 -3.96 11.26 -14.80
C LYS A 11 -4.42 10.03 -15.54
N LYS A 12 -5.63 9.60 -15.23
CA LYS A 12 -6.35 8.54 -15.96
C LYS A 12 -7.83 8.73 -15.82
N THR A 13 -8.53 8.84 -16.96
CA THR A 13 -9.97 9.07 -17.02
C THR A 13 -10.67 7.83 -17.51
N TYR A 14 -11.72 7.43 -16.79
CA TYR A 14 -12.70 6.43 -17.18
C TYR A 14 -14.10 7.08 -17.18
N LYS A 15 -15.10 6.39 -17.69
CA LYS A 15 -16.48 6.92 -17.76
C LYS A 15 -17.01 7.44 -16.41
N ASN A 16 -16.70 6.72 -15.31
CA ASN A 16 -17.25 7.00 -13.97
C ASN A 16 -16.17 7.22 -12.91
N PHE A 17 -14.89 7.36 -13.29
CA PHE A 17 -13.79 7.52 -12.35
C PHE A 17 -12.60 8.23 -13.02
N GLU A 18 -11.89 9.03 -12.24
CA GLU A 18 -10.70 9.75 -12.70
C GLU A 18 -9.62 9.79 -11.62
N LEU A 19 -8.36 9.51 -12.01
CA LEU A 19 -7.17 9.91 -11.26
C LEU A 19 -6.87 11.38 -11.56
N LYS A 20 -6.91 12.22 -10.50
CA LYS A 20 -6.90 13.69 -10.60
C LYS A 20 -5.54 14.25 -10.21
N ASN A 21 -4.56 14.19 -11.13
CA ASN A 21 -3.24 14.78 -10.89
C ASN A 21 -2.52 14.16 -9.68
N VAL A 22 -2.50 12.82 -9.61
CA VAL A 22 -1.90 12.05 -8.52
C VAL A 22 -0.38 12.22 -8.53
N SER A 23 0.19 12.66 -7.40
CA SER A 23 1.64 12.87 -7.24
C SER A 23 2.06 12.34 -5.88
N PHE A 24 3.15 11.57 -5.84
CA PHE A 24 3.77 11.03 -4.63
C PHE A 24 5.14 10.44 -4.93
N SER A 25 5.89 10.10 -3.88
CA SER A 25 7.21 9.48 -3.97
C SER A 25 7.28 8.20 -3.15
N ILE A 26 8.04 7.21 -3.62
CA ILE A 26 8.40 6.02 -2.86
C ILE A 26 9.88 6.12 -2.55
N HIS A 27 10.23 5.97 -1.27
CA HIS A 27 11.59 6.13 -0.79
C HIS A 27 12.30 4.79 -0.63
N GLU A 28 13.63 4.79 -0.82
CA GLU A 28 14.48 3.64 -0.50
C GLU A 28 14.42 3.32 0.98
N ASP A 29 14.66 2.06 1.29
CA ASP A 29 14.74 1.51 2.65
C ASP A 29 13.44 1.67 3.45
N CYS A 30 12.32 1.82 2.73
CA CYS A 30 11.00 2.02 3.30
C CYS A 30 9.96 1.04 2.78
N ILE A 31 9.05 0.68 3.66
CA ILE A 31 7.78 0.04 3.32
C ILE A 31 6.71 1.13 3.29
N THR A 32 6.20 1.43 2.10
CA THR A 32 5.15 2.42 1.87
C THR A 32 3.80 1.75 1.70
N GLY A 33 2.88 2.03 2.61
CA GLY A 33 1.48 1.61 2.52
C GLY A 33 0.64 2.58 1.70
N PHE A 34 -0.06 2.07 0.68
CA PHE A 34 -0.98 2.84 -0.15
C PHE A 34 -2.42 2.55 0.26
N ILE A 35 -3.04 3.47 1.01
CA ILE A 35 -4.33 3.26 1.65
C ILE A 35 -5.45 4.05 0.97
N GLY A 36 -6.67 3.55 1.13
CA GLY A 36 -7.89 4.19 0.64
C GLY A 36 -9.04 3.19 0.59
N VAL A 37 -10.25 3.68 0.60
CA VAL A 37 -11.45 2.85 0.48
C VAL A 37 -11.55 2.15 -0.89
N ASN A 38 -12.44 1.18 -1.01
CA ASN A 38 -12.70 0.54 -2.30
C ASN A 38 -13.20 1.57 -3.33
N GLY A 39 -12.62 1.52 -4.54
CA GLY A 39 -12.91 2.51 -5.58
C GLY A 39 -12.16 3.83 -5.46
N ALA A 40 -11.31 4.04 -4.44
CA ALA A 40 -10.52 5.26 -4.27
C ALA A 40 -9.50 5.52 -5.40
N GLY A 41 -9.06 4.46 -6.13
CA GLY A 41 -8.11 4.54 -7.23
C GLY A 41 -6.80 3.79 -7.03
N LYS A 42 -6.66 2.98 -5.97
CA LYS A 42 -5.44 2.21 -5.66
C LYS A 42 -4.97 1.34 -6.83
N THR A 43 -5.79 0.37 -7.23
CA THR A 43 -5.48 -0.53 -8.35
C THR A 43 -5.26 0.22 -9.67
N THR A 44 -6.05 1.28 -9.94
CA THR A 44 -5.85 2.11 -11.13
C THR A 44 -4.48 2.79 -11.12
N THR A 45 -4.06 3.32 -9.97
CA THR A 45 -2.74 3.91 -9.80
C THR A 45 -1.63 2.89 -10.02
N ILE A 46 -1.73 1.70 -9.39
CA ILE A 46 -0.75 0.61 -9.57
C ILE A 46 -0.68 0.18 -11.03
N ASN A 47 -1.82 -0.04 -11.70
CA ASN A 47 -1.84 -0.41 -13.11
C ASN A 47 -1.21 0.67 -14.02
N ALA A 48 -1.38 1.94 -13.68
CA ALA A 48 -0.74 3.04 -14.41
C ALA A 48 0.78 3.11 -14.16
N LEU A 49 1.26 2.81 -12.92
CA LEU A 49 2.69 2.69 -12.61
C LEU A 49 3.35 1.58 -13.43
N LEU A 50 2.66 0.43 -13.56
CA LEU A 50 3.14 -0.74 -14.29
C LEU A 50 2.95 -0.65 -15.80
N ASN A 51 2.40 0.47 -16.30
CA ASN A 51 2.04 0.69 -17.70
C ASN A 51 1.09 -0.40 -18.26
N LEU A 52 0.24 -0.99 -17.38
CA LEU A 52 -0.82 -1.92 -17.77
C LEU A 52 -2.06 -1.19 -18.30
N VAL A 53 -2.20 0.09 -17.97
CA VAL A 53 -3.20 1.00 -18.52
C VAL A 53 -2.51 2.27 -19.03
N HIS A 54 -2.92 2.74 -20.20
CA HIS A 54 -2.39 3.97 -20.78
C HIS A 54 -2.76 5.17 -19.91
N ARG A 55 -1.76 5.99 -19.55
CA ARG A 55 -1.92 7.23 -18.79
C ARG A 55 -2.39 8.35 -19.70
N ASP A 56 -3.32 9.19 -19.23
CA ASP A 56 -3.77 10.37 -19.96
C ASP A 56 -2.87 11.59 -19.70
N GLY A 57 -1.94 11.47 -18.71
CA GLY A 57 -0.94 12.49 -18.40
C GLY A 57 -0.10 12.10 -17.18
N GLY A 58 0.91 12.91 -16.90
CA GLY A 58 1.84 12.72 -15.80
C GLY A 58 3.13 12.00 -16.22
N ILE A 59 4.11 12.11 -15.33
CA ILE A 59 5.45 11.54 -15.50
C ILE A 59 5.73 10.62 -14.33
N ILE A 60 6.33 9.45 -14.61
CA ILE A 60 6.80 8.52 -13.60
C ILE A 60 8.29 8.33 -13.81
N LYS A 61 9.06 8.54 -12.75
CA LYS A 61 10.52 8.33 -12.79
C LYS A 61 10.92 7.23 -11.84
N PHE A 62 11.73 6.32 -12.32
CA PHE A 62 12.39 5.30 -11.50
C PHE A 62 13.88 5.63 -11.45
N ARG A 63 14.43 5.79 -10.24
CA ARG A 63 15.81 6.28 -10.03
C ARG A 63 16.17 7.52 -10.86
N GLY A 64 15.22 8.49 -10.88
CA GLY A 64 15.38 9.75 -11.61
C GLY A 64 15.19 9.68 -13.12
N LYS A 65 15.03 8.47 -13.73
CA LYS A 65 14.80 8.28 -15.17
C LYS A 65 13.33 8.06 -15.46
N ASP A 66 12.79 8.73 -16.48
CA ASP A 66 11.42 8.51 -16.93
C ASP A 66 11.26 7.06 -17.42
N ILE A 67 10.30 6.31 -16.86
CA ILE A 67 10.06 4.91 -17.21
C ILE A 67 9.61 4.71 -18.65
N SER A 68 9.11 5.76 -19.32
CA SER A 68 8.70 5.69 -20.72
C SER A 68 9.90 5.62 -21.68
N THR A 69 11.10 6.00 -21.23
CA THR A 69 12.31 5.96 -22.05
C THR A 69 12.92 4.57 -22.14
N ASP A 70 12.76 3.74 -21.10
CA ASP A 70 13.22 2.35 -21.06
C ASP A 70 12.33 1.52 -20.11
N GLU A 71 11.15 1.20 -20.61
CA GLU A 71 10.16 0.41 -19.86
C GLU A 71 10.67 -0.98 -19.50
N LYS A 72 11.50 -1.58 -20.38
CA LYS A 72 12.06 -2.91 -20.14
C LYS A 72 13.02 -2.88 -18.96
N ALA A 73 13.94 -1.92 -18.89
CA ALA A 73 14.86 -1.77 -17.77
C ALA A 73 14.12 -1.49 -16.46
N PHE A 74 13.06 -0.69 -16.48
CA PHE A 74 12.20 -0.50 -15.31
C PHE A 74 11.56 -1.81 -14.86
N LYS A 75 10.91 -2.54 -15.77
CA LYS A 75 10.23 -3.81 -15.46
C LYS A 75 11.17 -4.90 -14.98
N ASP A 76 12.42 -4.90 -15.42
CA ASP A 76 13.47 -5.82 -14.98
C ASP A 76 13.86 -5.63 -13.51
N LYS A 77 13.65 -4.42 -12.96
CA LYS A 77 14.03 -4.03 -11.60
C LYS A 77 12.86 -3.98 -10.62
N ILE A 78 11.67 -4.36 -11.04
CA ILE A 78 10.50 -4.39 -10.16
C ILE A 78 9.96 -5.80 -9.97
N GLY A 79 9.58 -6.12 -8.73
CA GLY A 79 8.80 -7.30 -8.40
C GLY A 79 7.34 -6.95 -8.24
N VAL A 80 6.45 -7.71 -8.87
CA VAL A 80 5.02 -7.42 -8.86
C VAL A 80 4.22 -8.57 -8.25
N VAL A 81 3.28 -8.24 -7.35
CA VAL A 81 2.34 -9.19 -6.76
C VAL A 81 0.93 -8.62 -6.84
N PHE A 82 0.01 -9.34 -7.49
CA PHE A 82 -1.41 -8.97 -7.60
C PHE A 82 -2.28 -9.84 -6.71
N ASP A 83 -3.41 -9.29 -6.24
CA ASP A 83 -4.41 -10.01 -5.43
C ASP A 83 -4.93 -11.30 -6.09
N SER A 84 -5.22 -11.26 -7.38
CA SER A 84 -5.81 -12.38 -8.12
C SER A 84 -4.79 -13.30 -8.80
N GLY A 85 -3.48 -12.94 -8.76
CA GLY A 85 -2.45 -13.62 -9.53
C GLY A 85 -2.70 -13.55 -11.06
N CYS A 86 -1.67 -13.21 -11.83
CA CYS A 86 -1.78 -13.15 -13.30
C CYS A 86 -1.13 -14.39 -13.93
N PHE A 87 -1.53 -15.57 -13.50
CA PHE A 87 -0.93 -16.84 -13.92
C PHE A 87 -1.92 -17.66 -14.75
N TYR A 88 -1.40 -18.51 -15.63
CA TYR A 88 -2.21 -19.49 -16.34
C TYR A 88 -2.49 -20.69 -15.43
N ASP A 89 -3.76 -20.90 -15.10
CA ASP A 89 -4.20 -21.92 -14.15
C ASP A 89 -3.89 -23.36 -14.62
N GLU A 90 -3.75 -23.58 -15.93
CA GLU A 90 -3.46 -24.87 -16.54
C GLU A 90 -1.98 -25.28 -16.44
N LEU A 91 -1.09 -24.31 -16.22
CA LEU A 91 0.34 -24.57 -16.14
C LEU A 91 0.76 -25.06 -14.75
N THR A 92 1.86 -25.81 -14.72
CA THR A 92 2.55 -26.07 -13.46
C THR A 92 3.37 -24.87 -13.01
N ILE A 93 3.73 -24.81 -11.72
CA ILE A 93 4.66 -23.81 -11.19
C ILE A 93 5.96 -23.80 -12.02
N LYS A 94 6.49 -24.98 -12.37
CA LYS A 94 7.69 -25.15 -13.21
C LYS A 94 7.53 -24.52 -14.59
N ASP A 95 6.43 -24.85 -15.29
CA ASP A 95 6.20 -24.36 -16.64
C ASP A 95 5.98 -22.85 -16.67
N MET A 96 5.17 -22.33 -15.72
CA MET A 96 4.94 -20.90 -15.60
C MET A 96 6.24 -20.14 -15.28
N THR A 97 7.09 -20.69 -14.39
CA THR A 97 8.40 -20.09 -14.10
C THR A 97 9.32 -20.12 -15.31
N ALA A 98 9.32 -21.18 -16.10
CA ALA A 98 10.11 -21.28 -17.32
C ALA A 98 9.72 -20.21 -18.37
N LEU A 99 8.45 -19.75 -18.36
CA LEU A 99 7.99 -18.66 -19.21
C LEU A 99 8.41 -17.29 -18.68
N LEU A 100 8.42 -17.10 -17.34
CA LEU A 100 8.64 -15.79 -16.73
C LEU A 100 10.14 -15.51 -16.48
N ALA A 101 10.90 -16.48 -16.02
CA ALA A 101 12.30 -16.31 -15.63
C ALA A 101 13.19 -15.66 -16.72
N PRO A 102 13.04 -15.98 -18.02
CA PRO A 102 13.85 -15.38 -19.08
C PRO A 102 13.59 -13.88 -19.31
N ALA A 103 12.49 -13.33 -18.77
CA ALA A 103 12.19 -11.90 -18.86
C ALA A 103 13.08 -11.04 -17.95
N TYR A 104 13.72 -11.65 -16.94
CA TYR A 104 14.52 -10.95 -15.94
C TYR A 104 16.02 -11.21 -16.15
N SER A 105 16.79 -10.15 -16.27
CA SER A 105 18.24 -10.25 -16.54
C SER A 105 19.05 -10.80 -15.37
N GLU A 106 18.58 -10.58 -14.15
CA GLU A 106 19.22 -11.00 -12.90
C GLU A 106 18.47 -12.16 -12.20
N TRP A 107 17.81 -13.02 -13.00
CA TRP A 107 17.12 -14.19 -12.44
C TRP A 107 18.07 -15.13 -11.73
N ASP A 108 17.77 -15.46 -10.46
CA ASP A 108 18.52 -16.39 -9.62
C ASP A 108 17.72 -17.65 -9.28
N ASN A 109 18.06 -18.74 -9.98
CA ASN A 109 17.45 -20.04 -9.73
C ASN A 109 17.72 -20.61 -8.32
N HIS A 110 18.83 -20.23 -7.68
CA HIS A 110 19.14 -20.70 -6.34
C HIS A 110 18.19 -20.05 -5.33
N THR A 111 18.08 -18.74 -5.36
CA THR A 111 17.14 -17.98 -4.54
C THR A 111 15.70 -18.41 -4.78
N TYR A 112 15.31 -18.64 -6.06
CA TYR A 112 13.98 -19.14 -6.39
C TYR A 112 13.67 -20.48 -5.72
N LYS A 113 14.56 -21.45 -5.79
CA LYS A 113 14.37 -22.76 -5.15
C LYS A 113 14.27 -22.65 -3.63
N GLN A 114 15.07 -21.80 -3.00
CA GLN A 114 14.99 -21.54 -1.56
C GLN A 114 13.60 -20.99 -1.16
N TYR A 115 13.03 -20.07 -1.95
CA TYR A 115 11.69 -19.57 -1.68
C TYR A 115 10.61 -20.64 -1.90
N LEU A 116 10.73 -21.50 -2.92
CA LEU A 116 9.79 -22.61 -3.10
C LEU A 116 9.80 -23.55 -1.89
N GLU A 117 10.98 -23.92 -1.40
CA GLU A 117 11.14 -24.74 -0.20
C GLU A 117 10.55 -24.05 1.04
N ARG A 118 10.93 -22.80 1.27
CA ARG A 118 10.42 -21.98 2.40
C ARG A 118 8.90 -21.87 2.39
N PHE A 119 8.28 -21.79 1.22
CA PHE A 119 6.84 -21.67 1.05
C PHE A 119 6.12 -23.01 0.91
N SER A 120 6.86 -24.13 0.94
CA SER A 120 6.33 -25.48 0.74
C SER A 120 5.57 -25.63 -0.58
N LEU A 121 6.09 -25.04 -1.66
CA LEU A 121 5.55 -25.12 -3.02
C LEU A 121 6.32 -26.17 -3.82
N GLN A 122 5.59 -27.07 -4.49
CA GLN A 122 6.16 -28.09 -5.36
C GLN A 122 6.07 -27.65 -6.82
N GLN A 123 7.15 -27.81 -7.57
CA GLN A 123 7.24 -27.34 -8.96
C GLN A 123 6.23 -28.02 -9.91
N GLU A 124 5.85 -29.23 -9.60
CA GLU A 124 4.90 -30.05 -10.37
C GLU A 124 3.42 -29.69 -10.08
N GLN A 125 3.15 -28.88 -9.05
CA GLN A 125 1.79 -28.45 -8.76
C GLN A 125 1.25 -27.56 -9.86
N THR A 126 0.01 -27.84 -10.29
CA THR A 126 -0.74 -27.01 -11.24
C THR A 126 -1.24 -25.75 -10.53
N ILE A 127 -1.03 -24.58 -11.12
CA ILE A 127 -1.36 -23.29 -10.52
C ILE A 127 -2.84 -23.16 -10.13
N GLY A 128 -3.73 -23.69 -10.96
CA GLY A 128 -5.18 -23.68 -10.68
C GLY A 128 -5.57 -24.46 -9.41
N THR A 129 -4.73 -25.38 -8.94
CA THR A 129 -4.96 -26.14 -7.70
C THR A 129 -4.44 -25.45 -6.45
N LEU A 130 -3.68 -24.36 -6.60
CA LEU A 130 -3.12 -23.61 -5.49
C LEU A 130 -4.20 -22.78 -4.79
N SER A 131 -4.17 -22.76 -3.46
CA SER A 131 -4.97 -21.79 -2.70
C SER A 131 -4.52 -20.35 -3.00
N LYS A 132 -5.36 -19.36 -2.68
CA LYS A 132 -5.01 -17.94 -2.85
C LYS A 132 -3.69 -17.61 -2.16
N GLY A 133 -3.49 -18.08 -0.93
CA GLY A 133 -2.25 -17.89 -0.19
C GLY A 133 -1.03 -18.54 -0.86
N MET A 134 -1.19 -19.72 -1.47
CA MET A 134 -0.11 -20.38 -2.21
C MET A 134 0.22 -19.62 -3.50
N LYS A 135 -0.78 -19.11 -4.24
CA LYS A 135 -0.56 -18.25 -5.42
C LYS A 135 0.20 -16.98 -5.04
N MET A 136 -0.14 -16.34 -3.92
CA MET A 136 0.58 -15.18 -3.40
C MET A 136 2.04 -15.52 -3.04
N LYS A 137 2.27 -16.65 -2.34
CA LYS A 137 3.64 -17.14 -2.05
C LYS A 137 4.44 -17.38 -3.32
N TYR A 138 3.83 -17.97 -4.34
CA TYR A 138 4.47 -18.18 -5.63
C TYR A 138 4.81 -16.85 -6.33
N ALA A 139 3.88 -15.89 -6.37
CA ALA A 139 4.14 -14.55 -6.90
C ALA A 139 5.30 -13.86 -6.17
N LEU A 140 5.34 -13.98 -4.84
CA LEU A 140 6.41 -13.42 -4.02
C LEU A 140 7.75 -14.13 -4.27
N ALA A 141 7.76 -15.46 -4.44
CA ALA A 141 8.96 -16.22 -4.81
C ALA A 141 9.53 -15.71 -6.15
N LEU A 142 8.69 -15.48 -7.16
CA LEU A 142 9.11 -14.90 -8.43
C LEU A 142 9.68 -13.50 -8.26
N ALA A 143 8.95 -12.62 -7.56
CA ALA A 143 9.33 -11.22 -7.36
C ALA A 143 10.66 -11.04 -6.60
N LEU A 144 10.99 -11.98 -5.71
CA LEU A 144 12.21 -11.94 -4.90
C LEU A 144 13.41 -12.65 -5.56
N SER A 145 13.22 -13.31 -6.73
CA SER A 145 14.24 -14.15 -7.36
C SER A 145 14.97 -13.50 -8.53
N HIS A 146 14.78 -12.19 -8.78
CA HIS A 146 15.44 -11.46 -9.87
C HIS A 146 16.07 -10.14 -9.43
N ASN A 147 16.46 -10.05 -8.17
CA ASN A 147 17.10 -8.87 -7.58
C ASN A 147 16.30 -7.57 -7.82
N ALA A 148 14.97 -7.66 -7.67
CA ALA A 148 14.11 -6.50 -7.75
C ALA A 148 14.54 -5.42 -6.75
N GLU A 149 14.49 -4.15 -7.15
CA GLU A 149 14.80 -3.01 -6.31
C GLU A 149 13.55 -2.41 -5.68
N LEU A 150 12.39 -2.58 -6.32
CA LEU A 150 11.09 -2.13 -5.84
C LEU A 150 10.05 -3.24 -5.97
N LEU A 151 9.39 -3.58 -4.87
CA LEU A 151 8.19 -4.42 -4.90
C LEU A 151 6.95 -3.55 -5.00
N ILE A 152 6.12 -3.80 -6.02
CA ILE A 152 4.82 -3.15 -6.20
C ILE A 152 3.73 -4.21 -6.05
N MET A 153 2.83 -4.03 -5.09
CA MET A 153 1.85 -5.06 -4.76
C MET A 153 0.44 -4.48 -4.58
N ASP A 154 -0.56 -5.16 -5.15
CA ASP A 154 -1.96 -4.77 -5.02
C ASP A 154 -2.70 -5.77 -4.13
N GLU A 155 -3.13 -5.30 -2.93
CA GLU A 155 -3.85 -6.07 -1.91
C GLU A 155 -3.21 -7.45 -1.56
N PRO A 156 -1.88 -7.52 -1.34
CA PRO A 156 -1.16 -8.81 -1.24
C PRO A 156 -1.57 -9.66 -0.04
N THR A 157 -2.16 -9.07 1.00
CA THR A 157 -2.59 -9.78 2.21
C THR A 157 -4.08 -10.14 2.22
N SER A 158 -4.80 -9.78 1.16
CA SER A 158 -6.24 -10.05 1.04
C SER A 158 -6.53 -11.56 1.06
N GLY A 159 -7.37 -11.99 2.01
CA GLY A 159 -7.74 -13.40 2.17
C GLY A 159 -6.65 -14.31 2.76
N LEU A 160 -5.54 -13.77 3.28
CA LEU A 160 -4.57 -14.52 4.04
C LEU A 160 -5.03 -14.66 5.51
N ASP A 161 -4.72 -15.80 6.11
CA ASP A 161 -4.85 -15.98 7.56
C ASP A 161 -3.81 -15.15 8.35
N PRO A 162 -4.01 -14.94 9.66
CA PRO A 162 -3.11 -14.10 10.47
C PRO A 162 -1.65 -14.56 10.47
N LEU A 163 -1.38 -15.87 10.48
CA LEU A 163 -0.02 -16.41 10.48
C LEU A 163 0.68 -16.11 9.16
N MET A 164 -0.03 -16.29 8.06
CA MET A 164 0.47 -15.99 6.72
C MET A 164 0.77 -14.50 6.53
N ARG A 165 -0.08 -13.61 7.09
CA ARG A 165 0.18 -12.14 7.08
C ARG A 165 1.43 -11.79 7.84
N GLU A 166 1.65 -12.37 9.02
CA GLU A 166 2.87 -12.15 9.80
C GLU A 166 4.13 -12.60 9.04
N GLN A 167 4.08 -13.81 8.44
CA GLN A 167 5.17 -14.29 7.59
C GLN A 167 5.46 -13.35 6.42
N PHE A 168 4.42 -12.86 5.75
CA PHE A 168 4.53 -11.91 4.66
C PHE A 168 5.22 -10.61 5.12
N ILE A 169 4.77 -10.01 6.21
CA ILE A 169 5.37 -8.79 6.77
C ILE A 169 6.86 -9.00 7.10
N ASN A 170 7.20 -10.13 7.70
CA ASN A 170 8.60 -10.45 8.03
C ASN A 170 9.47 -10.60 6.77
N ILE A 171 8.91 -11.12 5.67
CA ILE A 171 9.62 -11.20 4.38
C ILE A 171 9.87 -9.78 3.83
N LEU A 172 8.88 -8.88 3.89
CA LEU A 172 9.05 -7.50 3.42
C LEU A 172 10.14 -6.77 4.20
N LYS A 173 10.16 -6.91 5.53
CA LYS A 173 11.21 -6.33 6.37
C LYS A 173 12.60 -6.86 6.01
N SER A 174 12.74 -8.18 5.86
CA SER A 174 14.00 -8.79 5.44
C SER A 174 14.41 -8.38 4.01
N TYR A 175 13.45 -8.08 3.14
CA TYR A 175 13.73 -7.64 1.77
C TYR A 175 14.37 -6.26 1.71
N ILE A 176 13.96 -5.31 2.56
CA ILE A 176 14.54 -3.96 2.60
C ILE A 176 15.83 -3.86 3.42
N GLU A 177 16.10 -4.82 4.31
CA GLU A 177 17.23 -4.80 5.26
C GLU A 177 18.61 -4.59 4.60
N PRO A 178 18.93 -5.14 3.39
CA PRO A 178 20.21 -4.90 2.73
C PRO A 178 20.43 -3.45 2.26
N GLY A 179 19.38 -2.63 2.22
CA GLY A 179 19.42 -1.25 1.73
C GLY A 179 19.25 -1.13 0.21
N GLY A 180 18.88 0.07 -0.25
CA GLY A 180 18.68 0.42 -1.66
C GLY A 180 17.43 -0.20 -2.29
N ARG A 181 16.51 -0.76 -1.49
CA ARG A 181 15.28 -1.41 -1.92
C ARG A 181 14.07 -0.73 -1.32
N ALA A 182 12.90 -0.89 -1.94
CA ALA A 182 11.67 -0.34 -1.42
C ALA A 182 10.49 -1.30 -1.63
N VAL A 183 9.46 -1.11 -0.81
CA VAL A 183 8.18 -1.81 -0.93
C VAL A 183 7.07 -0.78 -1.04
N PHE A 184 6.19 -0.95 -2.03
CA PHE A 184 4.97 -0.19 -2.18
C PHE A 184 3.80 -1.15 -2.34
N TYR A 185 2.86 -1.13 -1.39
CA TYR A 185 1.72 -2.01 -1.49
C TYR A 185 0.40 -1.34 -1.10
N SER A 186 -0.64 -1.65 -1.87
CA SER A 186 -1.99 -1.22 -1.55
C SER A 186 -2.63 -2.14 -0.52
N THR A 187 -3.43 -1.58 0.35
CA THR A 187 -4.32 -2.35 1.22
C THR A 187 -5.48 -1.50 1.72
N HIS A 188 -6.59 -2.15 2.00
CA HIS A 188 -7.69 -1.60 2.80
C HIS A 188 -7.63 -2.08 4.26
N ASN A 189 -6.73 -3.01 4.58
CA ASN A 189 -6.52 -3.52 5.93
C ASN A 189 -5.39 -2.73 6.62
N THR A 190 -5.78 -1.79 7.45
CA THR A 190 -4.85 -0.89 8.15
C THR A 190 -4.02 -1.60 9.22
N THR A 191 -4.48 -2.74 9.76
CA THR A 191 -3.75 -3.47 10.82
C THR A 191 -2.42 -4.07 10.32
N ASP A 192 -2.30 -4.38 9.03
CA ASP A 192 -1.05 -4.85 8.44
C ASP A 192 -0.03 -3.71 8.36
N LEU A 193 -0.51 -2.48 8.10
CA LEU A 193 0.31 -1.28 8.03
C LEU A 193 0.85 -0.83 9.39
N ASP A 194 0.06 -0.99 10.46
CA ASP A 194 0.53 -0.71 11.82
C ASP A 194 1.83 -1.45 12.14
N LYS A 195 1.99 -2.67 11.61
CA LYS A 195 3.13 -3.55 11.87
C LYS A 195 4.27 -3.43 10.87
N SER A 196 4.00 -2.92 9.67
CA SER A 196 4.95 -3.01 8.56
C SER A 196 5.32 -1.68 7.93
N ALA A 197 4.40 -0.71 7.83
CA ALA A 197 4.66 0.51 7.09
C ALA A 197 5.54 1.50 7.84
N ASP A 198 6.41 2.16 7.11
CA ASP A 198 7.18 3.34 7.53
C ASP A 198 6.49 4.61 7.02
N MET A 199 6.02 4.58 5.77
CA MET A 199 5.33 5.68 5.09
C MET A 199 3.89 5.29 4.74
N LEU A 200 3.00 6.26 4.76
CA LEU A 200 1.61 6.11 4.35
C LEU A 200 1.25 7.13 3.27
N ILE A 201 0.66 6.64 2.19
CA ILE A 201 0.08 7.47 1.14
C ILE A 201 -1.41 7.17 1.10
N MET A 202 -2.24 8.18 1.30
CA MET A 202 -3.69 8.01 1.24
C MET A 202 -4.26 8.57 -0.05
N ILE A 203 -5.03 7.74 -0.75
CA ILE A 203 -5.81 8.15 -1.92
C ILE A 203 -7.31 8.07 -1.62
N ASN A 204 -8.07 9.09 -2.04
CA ASN A 204 -9.53 9.08 -2.01
C ASN A 204 -10.08 9.76 -3.26
N ALA A 205 -11.11 9.19 -3.88
CA ALA A 205 -11.76 9.72 -5.08
C ALA A 205 -10.77 10.20 -6.17
N GLY A 206 -9.68 9.43 -6.38
CA GLY A 206 -8.64 9.69 -7.37
C GLY A 206 -7.68 10.84 -7.04
N LYS A 207 -7.60 11.28 -5.78
CA LYS A 207 -6.67 12.31 -5.30
C LYS A 207 -5.84 11.79 -4.13
N ILE A 208 -4.56 12.17 -4.07
CA ILE A 208 -3.76 11.97 -2.86
C ILE A 208 -4.22 12.99 -1.81
N LEU A 209 -4.54 12.50 -0.62
CA LEU A 209 -4.91 13.32 0.53
C LEU A 209 -3.71 13.66 1.40
N PHE A 210 -2.81 12.68 1.60
CA PHE A 210 -1.54 12.89 2.28
C PHE A 210 -0.50 11.85 1.86
N GLU A 211 0.77 12.19 2.10
CA GLU A 211 1.96 11.35 2.03
C GLU A 211 2.82 11.72 3.25
N GLU A 212 2.87 10.82 4.25
CA GLU A 212 3.46 11.12 5.54
C GLU A 212 4.11 9.89 6.18
N GLU A 213 5.07 10.12 7.08
CA GLU A 213 5.57 9.07 7.97
C GLU A 213 4.46 8.57 8.90
N LYS A 214 4.34 7.24 9.02
CA LYS A 214 3.31 6.62 9.86
C LYS A 214 3.34 7.11 11.30
N ASP A 215 4.52 7.13 11.90
CA ASP A 215 4.66 7.50 13.31
C ASP A 215 4.32 8.97 13.55
N PHE A 216 4.67 9.86 12.61
CA PHE A 216 4.25 11.26 12.62
C PHE A 216 2.72 11.41 12.60
N LEU A 217 2.02 10.66 11.74
CA LEU A 217 0.56 10.67 11.70
C LEU A 217 -0.05 10.20 13.02
N LEU A 218 0.45 9.09 13.58
CA LEU A 218 -0.05 8.53 14.83
C LEU A 218 0.25 9.43 16.05
N GLU A 219 1.29 10.26 15.97
CA GLU A 219 1.58 11.28 16.99
C GLU A 219 0.73 12.53 16.83
N LYS A 220 0.45 12.94 15.60
CA LYS A 220 -0.31 14.14 15.27
C LYS A 220 -1.78 14.00 15.61
N PHE A 221 -2.40 12.88 15.25
CA PHE A 221 -3.85 12.68 15.41
C PHE A 221 -4.21 12.02 16.72
N ARG A 222 -5.37 12.45 17.28
CA ARG A 222 -5.98 11.86 18.48
C ARG A 222 -7.48 11.64 18.26
N VAL A 223 -7.97 10.57 18.85
CA VAL A 223 -9.41 10.37 19.05
C VAL A 223 -9.83 11.25 20.24
N VAL A 224 -10.83 12.10 20.01
CA VAL A 224 -11.41 12.99 21.02
C VAL A 224 -12.79 12.46 21.39
N LYS A 225 -12.98 12.14 22.68
CA LYS A 225 -14.30 11.68 23.19
C LYS A 225 -14.78 12.62 24.28
N GLY A 226 -16.08 12.93 24.29
CA GLY A 226 -16.66 13.81 25.29
C GLY A 226 -18.18 13.76 25.35
N ASP A 227 -18.72 14.39 26.37
CA ASP A 227 -20.17 14.59 26.49
C ASP A 227 -20.66 15.58 25.40
N VAL A 228 -21.89 15.37 24.91
CA VAL A 228 -22.52 16.22 23.90
C VAL A 228 -22.55 17.70 24.30
N LYS A 229 -22.63 18.02 25.60
CA LYS A 229 -22.59 19.39 26.10
C LYS A 229 -21.32 20.17 25.71
N TYR A 230 -20.19 19.47 25.46
CA TYR A 230 -18.94 20.07 25.01
C TYR A 230 -18.85 20.24 23.51
N LEU A 231 -19.79 19.71 22.72
CA LEU A 231 -19.79 19.77 21.26
C LEU A 231 -20.21 21.13 20.74
N SER A 232 -19.47 22.18 21.11
CA SER A 232 -19.64 23.55 20.63
C SER A 232 -19.15 23.72 19.18
N PRO A 233 -19.51 24.83 18.48
CA PRO A 233 -18.96 25.16 17.18
C PRO A 233 -17.42 25.21 17.19
N ASP A 234 -16.82 25.70 18.26
CA ASP A 234 -15.35 25.82 18.38
C ASP A 234 -14.66 24.45 18.40
N ILE A 235 -15.17 23.50 19.19
CA ILE A 235 -14.57 22.16 19.22
C ILE A 235 -14.78 21.42 17.90
N LYS A 236 -15.93 21.61 17.24
CA LYS A 236 -16.19 21.03 15.91
C LYS A 236 -15.19 21.50 14.86
N SER A 237 -14.85 22.80 14.85
CA SER A 237 -13.89 23.39 13.90
C SER A 237 -12.46 22.89 14.09
N LEU A 238 -12.14 22.26 15.24
CA LEU A 238 -10.85 21.70 15.56
C LEU A 238 -10.76 20.18 15.25
N MET A 239 -11.85 19.56 14.79
CA MET A 239 -11.92 18.16 14.43
C MET A 239 -11.99 18.00 12.91
N LEU A 240 -11.25 17.01 12.39
CA LEU A 240 -11.33 16.61 10.98
C LEU A 240 -12.70 15.97 10.68
N HIS A 241 -13.16 15.13 11.60
CA HIS A 241 -14.48 14.51 11.56
C HIS A 241 -14.98 14.22 12.97
N PHE A 242 -16.30 14.18 13.18
CA PHE A 242 -16.89 13.76 14.44
C PHE A 242 -18.23 13.06 14.22
N GLU A 243 -18.54 12.15 15.12
CA GLU A 243 -19.83 11.47 15.19
C GLU A 243 -20.47 11.72 16.55
N LYS A 244 -21.77 12.02 16.53
CA LYS A 244 -22.58 12.20 17.74
C LYS A 244 -23.35 10.91 18.03
N SER A 245 -23.31 10.46 19.27
CA SER A 245 -24.08 9.33 19.76
C SER A 245 -25.03 9.73 20.89
N LYS A 246 -25.83 8.78 21.36
CA LYS A 246 -26.71 8.98 22.53
C LYS A 246 -25.93 9.29 23.82
N TYR A 247 -24.66 8.85 23.89
CA TYR A 247 -23.83 8.90 25.11
C TYR A 247 -22.72 9.96 25.05
N GLY A 248 -22.59 10.68 23.94
CA GLY A 248 -21.53 11.65 23.75
C GLY A 248 -21.17 11.85 22.29
N PHE A 249 -19.92 12.29 22.05
CA PHE A 249 -19.35 12.36 20.71
C PHE A 249 -17.97 11.70 20.68
N THR A 250 -17.59 11.27 19.49
CA THR A 250 -16.24 10.82 19.17
C THR A 250 -15.80 11.54 17.90
N GLY A 251 -14.61 12.09 17.89
CA GLY A 251 -14.05 12.76 16.72
C GLY A 251 -12.55 12.54 16.58
N ILE A 252 -12.00 12.89 15.44
CA ILE A 252 -10.56 12.85 15.13
C ILE A 252 -10.04 14.26 14.95
N SER A 253 -8.92 14.56 15.60
CA SER A 253 -8.32 15.90 15.58
C SER A 253 -6.80 15.84 15.56
N ASP A 254 -6.18 16.72 14.79
CA ASP A 254 -4.74 17.06 14.87
C ASP A 254 -4.48 18.25 15.82
N ASN A 255 -5.52 18.83 16.38
CA ASN A 255 -5.48 19.94 17.35
C ASN A 255 -5.86 19.50 18.78
N ALA A 256 -5.62 18.23 19.12
CA ALA A 256 -6.08 17.62 20.38
C ALA A 256 -5.57 18.33 21.64
N SER A 257 -4.35 18.87 21.64
CA SER A 257 -3.79 19.64 22.78
C SER A 257 -4.59 20.92 23.00
N LYS A 258 -5.00 21.62 21.95
CA LYS A 258 -5.85 22.80 22.02
C LYS A 258 -7.24 22.44 22.53
N ILE A 259 -7.83 21.35 22.05
CA ILE A 259 -9.11 20.83 22.54
C ILE A 259 -9.02 20.55 24.04
N LYS A 260 -7.97 19.85 24.49
CA LYS A 260 -7.79 19.50 25.91
C LYS A 260 -7.62 20.72 26.81
N SER A 261 -6.99 21.78 26.31
CA SER A 261 -6.85 23.04 27.07
C SER A 261 -8.16 23.80 27.23
N LEU A 262 -9.02 23.77 26.20
CA LEU A 262 -10.33 24.43 26.23
C LEU A 262 -11.41 23.61 26.96
N TYR A 263 -11.31 22.29 26.89
CA TYR A 263 -12.25 21.32 27.45
C TYR A 263 -11.50 20.25 28.23
N PRO A 264 -11.08 20.51 29.49
CA PRO A 264 -10.26 19.58 30.27
C PRO A 264 -10.88 18.20 30.50
N ASP A 265 -12.20 18.10 30.48
CA ASP A 265 -12.96 16.86 30.74
C ASP A 265 -13.04 15.92 29.51
N VAL A 266 -12.64 16.37 28.30
CA VAL A 266 -12.61 15.46 27.15
C VAL A 266 -11.50 14.43 27.29
N LEU A 267 -11.80 13.21 26.84
CA LEU A 267 -10.84 12.13 26.78
C LEU A 267 -10.09 12.16 25.44
N LEU A 268 -8.77 12.03 25.51
CA LEU A 268 -7.91 11.89 24.34
C LEU A 268 -7.32 10.47 24.32
N GLU A 269 -7.52 9.78 23.20
CA GLU A 269 -6.93 8.46 22.94
C GLU A 269 -6.02 8.52 21.71
N ARG A 270 -5.14 7.53 21.54
CA ARG A 270 -4.35 7.39 20.33
C ARG A 270 -5.26 7.04 19.16
N ALA A 271 -5.11 7.71 18.03
CA ALA A 271 -5.77 7.33 16.80
C ALA A 271 -5.05 6.15 16.14
N SER A 272 -5.81 5.25 15.55
CA SER A 272 -5.29 4.22 14.63
C SER A 272 -5.20 4.77 13.20
N ILE A 273 -4.48 4.06 12.32
CA ILE A 273 -4.49 4.39 10.87
C ILE A 273 -5.92 4.35 10.32
N GLU A 274 -6.74 3.40 10.80
CA GLU A 274 -8.15 3.27 10.39
C GLU A 274 -8.98 4.49 10.78
N ASP A 275 -8.84 4.98 12.03
CA ASP A 275 -9.54 6.16 12.50
C ASP A 275 -9.21 7.39 11.63
N ILE A 276 -7.92 7.59 11.32
CA ILE A 276 -7.45 8.68 10.48
C ILE A 276 -8.01 8.55 9.06
N MET A 277 -7.91 7.37 8.46
CA MET A 277 -8.42 7.08 7.12
C MET A 277 -9.92 7.37 7.02
N LEU A 278 -10.72 6.86 7.96
CA LEU A 278 -12.17 7.06 7.98
C LEU A 278 -12.55 8.53 8.17
N ALA A 279 -11.81 9.27 9.00
CA ALA A 279 -12.05 10.70 9.20
C ALA A 279 -11.85 11.49 7.90
N TYR A 280 -10.80 11.24 7.13
CA TYR A 280 -10.56 11.88 5.83
C TYR A 280 -11.60 11.51 4.76
N VAL A 281 -12.10 10.27 4.78
CA VAL A 281 -13.15 9.84 3.84
C VAL A 281 -14.47 10.57 4.12
N LYS A 282 -14.84 10.67 5.41
CA LYS A 282 -16.10 11.30 5.84
C LYS A 282 -16.07 12.83 5.80
N GLU A 283 -14.90 13.47 5.81
CA GLU A 283 -14.77 14.93 5.61
C GLU A 283 -15.21 15.35 4.19
N GLY A 284 -15.11 14.44 3.21
CA GLY A 284 -15.47 14.69 1.81
C GLY A 284 -16.93 14.39 1.45
N GLU A 285 -17.72 13.87 2.39
CA GLU A 285 -19.16 13.64 2.26
C GLU A 285 -19.96 14.79 2.90
#